data_010749b6b96833513b4e8c085e2a7da6
#
_entry.id   010749b6b96833513b4e8c085e2a7da6
#
_cell.length_a   1.000
_cell.length_b   1.000
_cell.length_c   1.000
_cell.angle_alpha   90.00
_cell.angle_beta   90.00
_cell.angle_gamma   90.00
#
_symmetry.space_group_name_H-M   'P 1'
#
loop_
_entity.id
_entity.type
_entity.pdbx_description
1 polymer ?
#
loop_
_entity_poly.entity_id
_entity_poly.type
_entity_poly.pdbx_seq_one_letter_code
_entity_poly.pdbx_strand_id
1 'polypeptide(L)'
;KRYRLSYFALPIDNEDGDNDNDFYGVYKTKESWIENSETPFGNWTSSCTECYRDQLVRSHLIDMEFLLFDENGHDLYKDGDYPLPNNDNRAGLYKIRQVDMSLMFRSNKEFFKTKPKKPKFLKTLNNDRYGGDGFDDKYLRDNVVVSVNTRNIGG
;
A
#
# COMPACT_ATOMS: atom_id res chain seq x y z
N LYS A 1 -20.15 14.74 -10.28
CA LYS A 1 -19.92 13.35 -9.81
C LYS A 1 -18.68 13.32 -8.92
N ARG A 2 -18.74 12.58 -7.81
CA ARG A 2 -17.60 12.35 -6.91
C ARG A 2 -17.15 10.92 -7.09
N TYR A 3 -15.84 10.68 -7.16
CA TYR A 3 -15.24 9.35 -7.27
C TYR A 3 -14.27 9.12 -6.13
N ARG A 4 -14.18 7.86 -5.69
CA ARG A 4 -13.14 7.37 -4.79
C ARG A 4 -12.33 6.32 -5.55
N LEU A 5 -11.01 6.45 -5.51
CA LEU A 5 -10.07 5.46 -6.01
C LEU A 5 -9.29 4.90 -4.83
N SER A 6 -9.39 3.62 -4.61
CA SER A 6 -8.70 2.92 -3.53
C SER A 6 -7.69 1.94 -4.11
N TYR A 7 -6.50 1.88 -3.51
CA TYR A 7 -5.47 0.87 -3.77
C TYR A 7 -5.25 0.06 -2.50
N PHE A 8 -5.11 -1.23 -2.63
CA PHE A 8 -4.92 -2.14 -1.51
C PHE A 8 -4.20 -3.41 -1.95
N ALA A 9 -3.63 -4.14 -0.99
CA ALA A 9 -2.98 -5.42 -1.22
C ALA A 9 -3.89 -6.56 -0.76
N LEU A 10 -4.03 -7.59 -1.59
CA LEU A 10 -4.66 -8.85 -1.23
C LEU A 10 -3.70 -10.00 -1.50
N PRO A 11 -3.71 -11.06 -0.66
CA PRO A 11 -2.95 -12.27 -0.96
C PRO A 11 -3.39 -12.85 -2.30
N ILE A 12 -2.43 -13.40 -3.04
CA ILE A 12 -2.70 -14.15 -4.26
C ILE A 12 -2.53 -15.62 -3.91
N ASP A 13 -3.58 -16.41 -4.09
CA ASP A 13 -3.53 -17.84 -3.91
C ASP A 13 -2.57 -18.46 -4.93
N ASN A 14 -1.58 -19.19 -4.44
CA ASN A 14 -0.74 -20.01 -5.29
C ASN A 14 -1.54 -21.24 -5.71
N GLU A 15 -1.53 -21.56 -7.01
CA GLU A 15 -2.20 -22.74 -7.56
C GLU A 15 -1.63 -24.07 -6.98
N ASP A 16 -0.51 -24.00 -6.27
CA ASP A 16 0.21 -25.15 -5.72
C ASP A 16 -0.39 -25.72 -4.42
N GLY A 17 -1.46 -25.10 -3.89
CA GLY A 17 -2.16 -25.59 -2.68
C GLY A 17 -1.34 -25.48 -1.39
N ASP A 18 -0.19 -24.84 -1.43
CA ASP A 18 0.57 -24.48 -0.25
C ASP A 18 0.01 -23.15 0.28
N ASN A 19 -0.43 -23.16 1.55
CA ASN A 19 -1.05 -21.98 2.18
C ASN A 19 -0.04 -20.88 2.55
N ASP A 20 1.19 -20.98 2.12
CA ASP A 20 2.19 -19.92 2.27
C ASP A 20 1.96 -18.85 1.19
N ASN A 21 1.14 -17.86 1.53
CA ASN A 21 0.93 -16.66 0.71
C ASN A 21 2.22 -15.81 0.70
N ASP A 22 3.20 -16.25 -0.08
CA ASP A 22 4.50 -15.59 -0.19
C ASP A 22 4.44 -14.21 -0.85
N PHE A 23 3.31 -13.84 -1.45
CA PHE A 23 3.17 -12.57 -2.14
C PHE A 23 1.72 -12.12 -2.27
N TYR A 24 1.57 -10.81 -2.52
CA TYR A 24 0.29 -10.14 -2.66
C TYR A 24 0.12 -9.57 -4.06
N GLY A 25 -1.12 -9.30 -4.44
CA GLY A 25 -1.45 -8.44 -5.56
C GLY A 25 -1.80 -7.04 -5.09
N VAL A 26 -1.37 -6.03 -5.84
CA VAL A 26 -1.89 -4.67 -5.70
C VAL A 26 -3.13 -4.56 -6.55
N TYR A 27 -4.23 -4.22 -5.94
CA TYR A 27 -5.53 -4.04 -6.57
C TYR A 27 -5.99 -2.60 -6.48
N LYS A 28 -6.87 -2.21 -7.39
CA LYS A 28 -7.56 -0.93 -7.35
C LYS A 28 -9.06 -1.10 -7.50
N THR A 29 -9.80 -0.25 -6.80
CA THR A 29 -11.26 -0.14 -6.89
C THR A 29 -11.62 1.31 -7.14
N LYS A 30 -12.51 1.56 -8.11
CA LYS A 30 -13.09 2.88 -8.39
C LYS A 30 -14.58 2.84 -8.08
N GLU A 31 -15.00 3.75 -7.23
CA GLU A 31 -16.39 3.89 -6.81
C GLU A 31 -16.89 5.30 -7.09
N SER A 32 -18.18 5.44 -7.33
CA SER A 32 -18.86 6.73 -7.40
C SER A 32 -19.72 6.97 -6.17
N TRP A 33 -19.85 8.23 -5.79
CA TRP A 33 -20.78 8.64 -4.75
C TRP A 33 -22.18 8.75 -5.30
N ILE A 34 -23.13 8.09 -4.64
CA ILE A 34 -24.56 8.21 -4.91
C ILE A 34 -25.20 8.92 -3.69
N GLU A 35 -25.83 10.04 -3.95
CA GLU A 35 -26.67 10.69 -2.94
C GLU A 35 -27.92 9.84 -2.73
N ASN A 36 -28.21 9.55 -1.48
CA ASN A 36 -29.44 8.85 -1.12
C ASN A 36 -30.48 9.92 -0.73
N SER A 37 -31.64 9.90 -1.40
CA SER A 37 -32.74 10.81 -1.13
C SER A 37 -33.43 10.55 0.23
N GLU A 38 -33.23 9.37 0.80
CA GLU A 38 -33.89 8.94 2.03
C GLU A 38 -33.02 9.12 3.29
N THR A 39 -31.72 9.31 3.12
CA THR A 39 -30.78 9.53 4.23
C THR A 39 -29.85 10.70 3.93
N PRO A 40 -29.44 11.48 4.93
CA PRO A 40 -28.49 12.60 4.72
C PRO A 40 -27.08 12.10 4.32
N PHE A 41 -26.88 10.80 4.26
CA PHE A 41 -25.61 10.16 3.93
C PHE A 41 -25.76 9.36 2.66
N GLY A 42 -25.03 9.72 1.61
CA GLY A 42 -24.91 8.92 0.42
C GLY A 42 -23.98 7.72 0.63
N ASN A 43 -23.90 6.84 -0.38
CA ASN A 43 -23.08 5.65 -0.37
C ASN A 43 -22.09 5.61 -1.54
N TRP A 44 -20.93 5.00 -1.29
CA TRP A 44 -20.00 4.65 -2.35
C TRP A 44 -20.45 3.34 -3.02
N THR A 45 -20.44 3.33 -4.34
CA THR A 45 -20.81 2.15 -5.14
C THR A 45 -19.87 1.94 -6.30
N SER A 46 -19.58 0.68 -6.59
CA SER A 46 -18.84 0.25 -7.78
C SER A 46 -19.76 -0.11 -8.97
N SER A 47 -21.08 0.11 -8.84
CA SER A 47 -22.05 -0.26 -9.87
C SER A 47 -22.21 0.76 -10.99
N CYS A 48 -21.32 1.76 -11.12
CA CYS A 48 -21.40 2.73 -12.23
C CYS A 48 -20.65 2.22 -13.47
N THR A 49 -21.00 2.74 -14.65
CA THR A 49 -20.40 2.34 -15.94
C THR A 49 -18.87 2.51 -16.00
N GLU A 50 -18.34 3.52 -15.28
CA GLU A 50 -16.91 3.82 -15.22
C GLU A 50 -16.24 3.25 -13.96
N CYS A 51 -17.01 2.54 -13.12
CA CYS A 51 -16.53 1.94 -11.89
C CYS A 51 -15.96 0.56 -12.16
N TYR A 52 -15.09 0.13 -11.27
CA TYR A 52 -14.55 -1.23 -11.25
C TYR A 52 -14.18 -1.62 -9.83
N ARG A 53 -14.21 -2.90 -9.55
CA ARG A 53 -13.85 -3.47 -8.26
C ARG A 53 -12.70 -4.45 -8.43
N ASP A 54 -11.77 -4.40 -7.48
CA ASP A 54 -10.68 -5.38 -7.32
C ASP A 54 -9.90 -5.67 -8.61
N GLN A 55 -9.65 -4.62 -9.40
CA GLN A 55 -8.86 -4.76 -10.61
C GLN A 55 -7.38 -4.91 -10.25
N LEU A 56 -6.78 -6.04 -10.59
CA LEU A 56 -5.35 -6.28 -10.38
C LEU A 56 -4.51 -5.27 -11.16
N VAL A 57 -3.63 -4.57 -10.48
CA VAL A 57 -2.67 -3.61 -11.04
C VAL A 57 -1.33 -4.29 -11.26
N ARG A 58 -0.82 -4.96 -10.24
CA ARG A 58 0.45 -5.68 -10.28
C ARG A 58 0.45 -6.81 -9.26
N SER A 59 1.00 -7.96 -9.64
CA SER A 59 1.21 -9.11 -8.77
C SER A 59 2.62 -9.13 -8.19
N HIS A 60 2.87 -10.09 -7.29
CA HIS A 60 4.17 -10.36 -6.68
C HIS A 60 4.71 -9.21 -5.82
N LEU A 61 3.81 -8.49 -5.16
CA LEU A 61 4.16 -7.59 -4.08
C LEU A 61 4.56 -8.44 -2.87
N ILE A 62 5.75 -8.21 -2.32
CA ILE A 62 6.26 -8.91 -1.14
C ILE A 62 6.29 -8.02 0.10
N ASP A 63 6.30 -6.71 -0.10
CA ASP A 63 6.26 -5.75 0.99
C ASP A 63 5.65 -4.42 0.56
N MET A 64 4.94 -3.78 1.50
CA MET A 64 4.34 -2.47 1.33
C MET A 64 4.42 -1.69 2.64
N GLU A 65 5.09 -0.55 2.59
CA GLU A 65 5.31 0.32 3.74
C GLU A 65 4.78 1.72 3.48
N PHE A 66 4.32 2.37 4.53
CA PHE A 66 3.91 3.77 4.52
C PHE A 66 4.60 4.51 5.65
N LEU A 67 5.15 5.69 5.34
CA LEU A 67 5.58 6.66 6.34
C LEU A 67 4.75 7.94 6.18
N LEU A 68 4.34 8.48 7.31
CA LEU A 68 3.48 9.65 7.38
C LEU A 68 4.24 10.80 8.03
N PHE A 69 4.27 11.95 7.37
CA PHE A 69 4.96 13.12 7.86
C PHE A 69 4.01 14.30 8.08
N ASP A 70 4.30 15.09 9.11
CA ASP A 70 3.62 16.35 9.38
C ASP A 70 4.16 17.52 8.51
N GLU A 71 3.70 18.72 8.77
CA GLU A 71 4.13 19.94 8.07
C GLU A 71 5.60 20.31 8.33
N ASN A 72 6.19 19.83 9.41
CA ASN A 72 7.58 20.04 9.77
C ASN A 72 8.51 18.93 9.32
N GLY A 73 7.96 17.90 8.67
CA GLY A 73 8.69 16.71 8.25
C GLY A 73 8.97 15.72 9.36
N HIS A 74 8.26 15.81 10.49
CA HIS A 74 8.36 14.84 11.56
C HIS A 74 7.63 13.56 11.16
N ASP A 75 8.26 12.41 11.39
CA ASP A 75 7.66 11.10 11.20
C ASP A 75 6.61 10.85 12.28
N LEU A 76 5.36 10.83 11.88
CA LEU A 76 4.22 10.63 12.79
C LEU A 76 4.15 9.21 13.35
N TYR A 77 4.88 8.26 12.75
CA TYR A 77 4.96 6.88 13.25
C TYR A 77 5.97 6.73 14.39
N LYS A 78 7.10 7.44 14.30
CA LYS A 78 8.22 7.27 15.21
C LYS A 78 7.91 7.69 16.64
N ASP A 79 6.97 8.60 16.81
CA ASP A 79 6.58 9.13 18.11
C ASP A 79 5.43 8.33 18.78
N GLY A 80 5.03 7.20 18.20
CA GLY A 80 3.95 6.35 18.73
C GLY A 80 2.54 6.92 18.52
N ASP A 81 2.45 8.11 18.00
CA ASP A 81 1.21 8.81 17.67
C ASP A 81 0.71 8.39 16.27
N TYR A 82 0.44 7.10 16.11
CA TYR A 82 -0.25 6.67 14.90
C TYR A 82 -1.62 7.34 14.86
N PRO A 83 -1.91 8.16 13.87
CA PRO A 83 -3.26 8.63 13.65
C PRO A 83 -4.09 7.49 13.06
N LEU A 84 -4.20 6.37 13.79
CA LEU A 84 -5.16 5.34 13.42
C LEU A 84 -6.54 5.99 13.49
N PRO A 85 -7.36 5.82 12.46
CA PRO A 85 -8.74 6.27 12.47
C PRO A 85 -9.54 5.41 13.45
N ASN A 86 -9.38 5.65 14.73
CA ASN A 86 -10.47 5.37 15.65
C ASN A 86 -11.45 6.55 15.55
N ASN A 87 -12.71 6.32 15.81
CA ASN A 87 -13.76 7.32 15.68
C ASN A 87 -13.48 8.61 16.48
N ASP A 88 -12.55 8.57 17.43
CA ASP A 88 -12.26 9.65 18.38
C ASP A 88 -11.05 10.49 17.95
N ASN A 89 -10.20 10.05 17.00
CA ASN A 89 -8.94 10.72 16.70
C ASN A 89 -8.75 11.10 15.23
N ARG A 90 -9.80 11.57 14.57
CA ARG A 90 -9.70 12.11 13.21
C ARG A 90 -8.76 13.32 13.12
N ALA A 91 -8.54 14.02 14.22
CA ALA A 91 -7.64 15.18 14.29
C ALA A 91 -6.19 14.82 13.87
N GLY A 92 -5.72 13.59 14.15
CA GLY A 92 -4.41 13.13 13.74
C GLY A 92 -4.25 13.04 12.22
N LEU A 93 -5.32 12.71 11.49
CA LEU A 93 -5.29 12.61 10.02
C LEU A 93 -5.03 13.96 9.34
N TYR A 94 -5.50 15.05 9.97
CA TYR A 94 -5.32 16.40 9.44
C TYR A 94 -3.88 16.93 9.58
N LYS A 95 -3.04 16.27 10.39
CA LYS A 95 -1.62 16.60 10.52
C LYS A 95 -0.78 16.04 9.37
N ILE A 96 -1.26 15.02 8.66
CA ILE A 96 -0.53 14.39 7.57
C ILE A 96 -0.37 15.38 6.42
N ARG A 97 0.85 15.67 6.03
CA ARG A 97 1.20 16.53 4.89
C ARG A 97 1.90 15.77 3.77
N GLN A 98 2.62 14.72 4.13
CA GLN A 98 3.29 13.86 3.16
C GLN A 98 3.11 12.40 3.55
N VAL A 99 2.93 11.58 2.55
CA VAL A 99 2.91 10.12 2.66
C VAL A 99 4.00 9.57 1.76
N ASP A 100 4.99 8.92 2.33
CA ASP A 100 5.95 8.12 1.58
C ASP A 100 5.49 6.67 1.56
N MET A 101 5.46 6.08 0.38
CA MET A 101 5.05 4.71 0.15
C MET A 101 6.19 3.94 -0.51
N SER A 102 6.55 2.81 0.06
CA SER A 102 7.48 1.84 -0.54
C SER A 102 6.73 0.58 -0.93
N LEU A 103 6.92 0.16 -2.16
CA LEU A 103 6.36 -1.07 -2.70
C LEU A 103 7.49 -1.95 -3.21
N MET A 104 7.66 -3.13 -2.61
CA MET A 104 8.67 -4.10 -3.04
C MET A 104 8.01 -5.24 -3.80
N PHE A 105 8.46 -5.46 -5.02
CA PHE A 105 8.00 -6.53 -5.89
C PHE A 105 9.11 -7.54 -6.14
N ARG A 106 8.74 -8.79 -6.41
CA ARG A 106 9.66 -9.81 -6.93
C ARG A 106 9.24 -10.28 -8.32
N SER A 107 10.16 -10.88 -9.07
CA SER A 107 9.82 -11.62 -10.29
C SER A 107 8.98 -12.86 -9.96
N ASN A 108 8.10 -13.28 -10.88
CA ASN A 108 7.29 -14.51 -10.71
C ASN A 108 8.09 -15.79 -10.87
N LYS A 109 9.28 -15.71 -11.48
CA LYS A 109 10.19 -16.83 -11.70
C LYS A 109 11.59 -16.48 -11.24
N GLU A 110 12.37 -17.49 -10.91
CA GLU A 110 13.79 -17.33 -10.65
C GLU A 110 14.48 -16.64 -11.83
N PHE A 111 15.14 -15.54 -11.56
CA PHE A 111 15.84 -14.73 -12.56
C PHE A 111 17.33 -15.09 -12.65
N PHE A 112 17.94 -15.36 -11.51
CA PHE A 112 19.35 -15.65 -11.42
C PHE A 112 19.60 -17.16 -11.51
N LYS A 113 20.62 -17.58 -12.26
CA LYS A 113 20.99 -19.00 -12.38
C LYS A 113 21.48 -19.60 -11.05
N THR A 114 22.16 -18.79 -10.24
CA THR A 114 22.70 -19.18 -8.94
C THR A 114 22.30 -18.18 -7.87
N LYS A 115 22.18 -18.64 -6.62
CA LYS A 115 22.00 -17.74 -5.49
C LYS A 115 23.18 -16.76 -5.39
N PRO A 116 22.94 -15.51 -4.98
CA PRO A 116 24.00 -14.55 -4.76
C PRO A 116 24.93 -15.02 -3.64
N LYS A 117 26.22 -14.80 -3.79
CA LYS A 117 27.21 -15.16 -2.74
C LYS A 117 27.03 -14.34 -1.46
N LYS A 118 26.41 -13.18 -1.57
CA LYS A 118 26.03 -12.31 -0.44
C LYS A 118 24.56 -11.96 -0.62
N PRO A 119 23.78 -11.96 0.47
CA PRO A 119 22.39 -11.50 0.44
C PRO A 119 22.29 -10.10 -0.17
N LYS A 120 21.25 -9.87 -0.95
CA LYS A 120 20.97 -8.55 -1.51
C LYS A 120 20.09 -7.79 -0.52
N PHE A 121 20.58 -6.65 -0.07
CA PHE A 121 19.82 -5.73 0.74
C PHE A 121 19.09 -4.74 -0.17
N LEU A 122 17.79 -4.59 0.03
CA LEU A 122 17.01 -3.51 -0.55
C LEU A 122 16.66 -2.54 0.58
N LYS A 123 16.91 -1.27 0.35
CA LYS A 123 16.56 -0.24 1.32
C LYS A 123 15.05 -0.09 1.32
N THR A 124 14.43 -0.43 2.43
CA THR A 124 13.03 -0.15 2.74
C THR A 124 12.92 1.19 3.48
N LEU A 125 11.71 1.70 3.68
CA LEU A 125 11.53 2.99 4.36
C LEU A 125 11.83 2.90 5.85
N ASN A 126 11.21 1.96 6.55
CA ASN A 126 11.34 1.85 8.00
C ASN A 126 11.21 0.41 8.52
N ASN A 127 11.35 -0.59 7.68
CA ASN A 127 11.06 -1.96 8.07
C ASN A 127 12.34 -2.76 8.28
N ASP A 128 12.55 -3.20 9.51
CA ASP A 128 13.62 -4.13 9.87
C ASP A 128 13.31 -5.59 9.45
N ARG A 129 12.12 -5.84 8.89
CA ARG A 129 11.65 -7.17 8.50
C ARG A 129 12.62 -7.89 7.58
N TYR A 130 13.31 -7.15 6.72
CA TYR A 130 14.32 -7.64 5.78
C TYR A 130 15.70 -7.06 6.02
N GLY A 131 15.89 -6.33 7.12
CA GLY A 131 17.09 -5.54 7.37
C GLY A 131 18.32 -6.33 7.86
N GLY A 132 18.12 -7.55 8.38
CA GLY A 132 19.22 -8.31 8.98
C GLY A 132 19.95 -9.21 8.00
N ASP A 133 19.20 -10.03 7.26
CA ASP A 133 19.78 -11.14 6.52
C ASP A 133 19.76 -10.95 4.99
N GLY A 134 19.04 -9.93 4.48
CA GLY A 134 18.88 -9.72 3.05
C GLY A 134 18.17 -10.90 2.34
N PHE A 135 18.18 -10.88 1.02
CA PHE A 135 17.58 -11.97 0.21
C PHE A 135 18.68 -12.84 -0.40
N ASP A 136 18.65 -14.12 -0.12
CA ASP A 136 19.62 -15.11 -0.63
C ASP A 136 19.03 -16.04 -1.70
N ASP A 137 17.90 -15.68 -2.25
CA ASP A 137 17.20 -16.42 -3.28
C ASP A 137 17.56 -15.94 -4.71
N LYS A 138 16.96 -16.56 -5.70
CA LYS A 138 17.23 -16.29 -7.12
C LYS A 138 16.26 -15.31 -7.78
N TYR A 139 15.34 -14.73 -7.05
CA TYR A 139 14.37 -13.79 -7.60
C TYR A 139 14.97 -12.39 -7.79
N LEU A 140 14.55 -11.74 -8.86
CA LEU A 140 14.80 -10.31 -9.04
C LEU A 140 13.78 -9.53 -8.20
N ARG A 141 14.28 -8.54 -7.48
CA ARG A 141 13.43 -7.62 -6.70
C ARG A 141 13.62 -6.18 -7.17
N ASP A 142 12.52 -5.46 -7.10
CA ASP A 142 12.46 -4.05 -7.43
C ASP A 142 11.69 -3.34 -6.33
N ASN A 143 12.20 -2.18 -5.91
CA ASN A 143 11.58 -1.34 -4.90
C ASN A 143 11.20 0.01 -5.53
N VAL A 144 9.93 0.35 -5.44
CA VAL A 144 9.38 1.62 -5.90
C VAL A 144 9.03 2.47 -4.69
N VAL A 145 9.67 3.62 -4.57
CA VAL A 145 9.35 4.60 -3.52
C VAL A 145 8.66 5.81 -4.16
N VAL A 146 7.53 6.18 -3.60
CA VAL A 146 6.71 7.31 -4.05
C VAL A 146 6.40 8.20 -2.87
N SER A 147 6.65 9.52 -3.03
CA SER A 147 6.26 10.54 -2.06
C SER A 147 5.06 11.31 -2.58
N VAL A 148 4.01 11.39 -1.79
CA VAL A 148 2.78 12.11 -2.11
C VAL A 148 2.55 13.20 -1.08
N ASN A 149 2.50 14.44 -1.53
CA ASN A 149 2.08 15.55 -0.67
C ASN A 149 0.57 15.62 -0.64
N THR A 150 0.00 15.51 0.56
CA THR A 150 -1.43 15.69 0.75
C THR A 150 -1.74 17.19 0.67
N ARG A 151 -2.53 17.60 -0.32
CA ARG A 151 -3.07 18.95 -0.32
C ARG A 151 -4.02 19.10 0.86
N ASN A 152 -3.99 20.26 1.52
CA ASN A 152 -4.88 20.58 2.62
C ASN A 152 -6.33 20.26 2.23
N ILE A 153 -6.86 19.19 2.79
CA ILE A 153 -8.28 18.89 2.77
C ILE A 153 -8.85 19.61 4.00
N GLY A 154 -9.07 20.89 3.89
CA GLY A 154 -9.65 21.64 5.00
C GLY A 154 -9.03 23.04 5.13
N GLY A 155 -9.40 23.94 4.31
CA GLY A 155 -9.44 25.35 4.55
C GLY A 155 -10.87 25.74 4.79
#